data_4d83359abc90513f4aff12ac925566b8
#
_entry.id   4d83359abc90513f4aff12ac925566b8
#
_cell.length_a   1.000
_cell.length_b   1.000
_cell.length_c   1.000
_cell.angle_alpha   90.00
_cell.angle_beta   90.00
_cell.angle_gamma   90.00
#
_symmetry.space_group_name_H-M   'P 1'
#
loop_
_entity.id
_entity.type
_entity.pdbx_description
1 polymer ?
#
loop_
_entity_poly.entity_id
_entity_poly.type
_entity_poly.pdbx_seq_one_letter_code
_entity_poly.pdbx_strand_id
1 'polypeptide(L)'
;MRRRAVFLDRDGVINRTIMRNGKPCPPASVEEIELLPGVKSCLEKLCDLGLFPIVVTNQPDVARGAQRMEIVEQIHASLIQRLPLQGIVVCYHDDSDNCSCRKPEPGLLLEAAARWSIDLERSFMIGDRWKDVEAGRRAGCTTFLIERTYSEKERCVADYCVESLVQATEIVVGRIAQASHEGTQDQ
;
A
#
# COMPACT_ATOMS: atom_id res chain seq x y z
N MET A 1 -15.72 12.01 -13.42
CA MET A 1 -15.68 10.63 -12.87
C MET A 1 -14.67 10.55 -11.75
N ARG A 2 -14.96 9.85 -10.62
CA ARG A 2 -13.95 9.57 -9.59
C ARG A 2 -12.93 8.56 -10.13
N ARG A 3 -11.69 8.69 -9.69
CA ARG A 3 -10.57 7.84 -10.11
C ARG A 3 -10.52 6.57 -9.27
N ARG A 4 -9.92 5.52 -9.78
CA ARG A 4 -9.66 4.28 -9.02
C ARG A 4 -8.20 4.24 -8.62
N ALA A 5 -7.90 3.75 -7.42
CA ALA A 5 -6.53 3.61 -6.94
C ALA A 5 -6.17 2.17 -6.59
N VAL A 6 -4.87 1.91 -6.59
CA VAL A 6 -4.28 0.80 -5.85
C VAL A 6 -3.45 1.41 -4.73
N PHE A 7 -3.94 1.30 -3.50
CA PHE A 7 -3.19 1.65 -2.32
C PHE A 7 -2.23 0.52 -1.97
N LEU A 8 -1.01 0.86 -1.65
CA LEU A 8 0.07 -0.10 -1.39
C LEU A 8 0.75 0.26 -0.08
N ASP A 9 0.98 -0.71 0.80
CA ASP A 9 1.97 -0.47 1.84
C ASP A 9 3.36 -0.35 1.21
N ARG A 10 4.30 0.24 1.95
CA ARG A 10 5.66 0.46 1.47
C ARG A 10 6.56 -0.73 1.76
N ASP A 11 6.77 -0.99 3.04
CA ASP A 11 7.74 -1.97 3.53
C ASP A 11 7.16 -3.39 3.48
N GLY A 12 7.75 -4.28 2.69
CA GLY A 12 7.23 -5.63 2.46
C GLY A 12 6.33 -5.74 1.21
N VAL A 13 5.91 -4.62 0.61
CA VAL A 13 5.12 -4.58 -0.64
C VAL A 13 5.90 -3.93 -1.78
N ILE A 14 6.41 -2.72 -1.59
CA ILE A 14 7.22 -1.98 -2.58
C ILE A 14 8.70 -2.30 -2.42
N ASN A 15 9.22 -2.19 -1.20
CA ASN A 15 10.60 -2.50 -0.89
C ASN A 15 10.71 -3.60 0.16
N ARG A 16 11.88 -4.26 0.14
CA ARG A 16 12.23 -5.28 1.13
C ARG A 16 12.29 -4.67 2.53
N THR A 17 11.78 -5.39 3.52
CA THR A 17 12.07 -5.12 4.93
C THR A 17 13.45 -5.65 5.30
N ILE A 18 14.13 -4.96 6.21
CA ILE A 18 15.46 -5.35 6.69
C ILE A 18 15.31 -6.02 8.05
N MET A 19 15.83 -7.24 8.17
CA MET A 19 15.78 -7.94 9.45
C MET A 19 16.83 -7.39 10.40
N ARG A 20 16.40 -6.70 11.47
CA ARG A 20 17.26 -6.23 12.56
C ARG A 20 16.79 -6.84 13.88
N ASN A 21 17.68 -7.55 14.57
CA ASN A 21 17.37 -8.24 15.83
C ASN A 21 16.13 -9.16 15.75
N GLY A 22 15.97 -9.88 14.61
CA GLY A 22 14.85 -10.78 14.38
C GLY A 22 13.51 -10.10 14.09
N LYS A 23 13.50 -8.77 13.89
CA LYS A 23 12.28 -8.00 13.56
C LYS A 23 12.40 -7.37 12.17
N PRO A 24 11.33 -7.36 11.37
CA PRO A 24 11.29 -6.62 10.12
C PRO A 24 11.27 -5.12 10.40
N CYS A 25 12.26 -4.40 9.88
CA CYS A 25 12.43 -2.95 10.00
C CYS A 25 12.40 -2.28 8.63
N PRO A 26 12.01 -1.00 8.55
CA PRO A 26 12.14 -0.22 7.34
C PRO A 26 13.62 0.06 7.01
N PRO A 27 13.95 0.45 5.76
CA PRO A 27 15.26 0.99 5.41
C PRO A 27 15.60 2.20 6.26
N ALA A 28 16.84 2.29 6.75
CA ALA A 28 17.32 3.41 7.54
C ALA A 28 17.95 4.53 6.69
N SER A 29 18.17 4.28 5.38
CA SER A 29 18.68 5.27 4.43
C SER A 29 18.20 4.95 3.00
N VAL A 30 18.45 5.87 2.06
CA VAL A 30 18.11 5.68 0.64
C VAL A 30 18.90 4.52 0.02
N GLU A 31 20.15 4.32 0.44
CA GLU A 31 21.04 3.28 -0.05
C GLU A 31 20.57 1.87 0.33
N GLU A 32 19.83 1.76 1.42
CA GLU A 32 19.25 0.48 1.87
C GLU A 32 17.96 0.10 1.13
N ILE A 33 17.44 0.95 0.24
CA ILE A 33 16.21 0.65 -0.50
C ILE A 33 16.46 -0.43 -1.54
N GLU A 34 15.93 -1.61 -1.31
CA GLU A 34 15.87 -2.70 -2.26
C GLU A 34 14.41 -2.91 -2.70
N LEU A 35 14.10 -2.60 -3.97
CA LEU A 35 12.77 -2.85 -4.52
C LEU A 35 12.52 -4.35 -4.61
N LEU A 36 11.30 -4.77 -4.27
CA LEU A 36 10.90 -6.16 -4.46
C LEU A 36 10.79 -6.51 -5.95
N PRO A 37 11.00 -7.78 -6.33
CA PRO A 37 10.93 -8.21 -7.72
C PRO A 37 9.59 -7.85 -8.37
N GLY A 38 9.64 -7.33 -9.60
CA GLY A 38 8.46 -7.04 -10.40
C GLY A 38 7.67 -5.78 -10.00
N VAL A 39 8.04 -5.07 -8.92
CA VAL A 39 7.29 -3.89 -8.45
C VAL A 39 7.08 -2.87 -9.56
N LYS A 40 8.14 -2.46 -10.25
CA LYS A 40 8.06 -1.43 -11.29
C LYS A 40 7.09 -1.83 -12.41
N SER A 41 7.23 -3.03 -12.95
CA SER A 41 6.36 -3.53 -14.03
C SER A 41 4.91 -3.72 -13.57
N CYS A 42 4.66 -4.10 -12.32
CA CYS A 42 3.33 -4.14 -11.76
C CYS A 42 2.69 -2.75 -11.72
N LEU A 43 3.40 -1.75 -11.23
CA LEU A 43 2.90 -0.38 -11.15
C LEU A 43 2.65 0.21 -12.53
N GLU A 44 3.53 -0.02 -13.50
CA GLU A 44 3.34 0.38 -14.90
C GLU A 44 2.05 -0.24 -15.47
N LYS A 45 1.85 -1.55 -15.29
CA LYS A 45 0.65 -2.25 -15.74
C LYS A 45 -0.63 -1.72 -15.08
N LEU A 46 -0.58 -1.36 -13.79
CA LEU A 46 -1.71 -0.75 -13.09
C LEU A 46 -2.02 0.65 -13.63
N CYS A 47 -1.00 1.45 -13.92
CA CYS A 47 -1.15 2.77 -14.57
C CYS A 47 -1.80 2.66 -15.96
N ASP A 48 -1.39 1.68 -16.77
CA ASP A 48 -1.95 1.43 -18.12
C ASP A 48 -3.44 1.10 -18.06
N LEU A 49 -3.92 0.54 -16.95
CA LEU A 49 -5.35 0.29 -16.68
C LEU A 49 -6.09 1.51 -16.10
N GLY A 50 -5.43 2.66 -16.02
CA GLY A 50 -6.00 3.88 -15.46
C GLY A 50 -6.17 3.86 -13.94
N LEU A 51 -5.45 3.00 -13.25
CA LEU A 51 -5.39 2.98 -11.79
C LEU A 51 -4.27 3.91 -11.28
N PHE A 52 -4.48 4.48 -10.11
CA PHE A 52 -3.51 5.36 -9.45
C PHE A 52 -2.78 4.58 -8.36
N PRO A 53 -1.50 4.20 -8.56
CA PRO A 53 -0.70 3.61 -7.50
C PRO A 53 -0.36 4.67 -6.45
N ILE A 54 -0.81 4.47 -5.22
CA ILE A 54 -0.59 5.37 -4.09
C ILE A 54 -0.03 4.56 -2.92
N VAL A 55 1.11 4.98 -2.40
CA VAL A 55 1.66 4.36 -1.18
C VAL A 55 1.00 4.97 0.05
N VAL A 56 0.58 4.10 0.99
CA VAL A 56 0.02 4.47 2.30
C VAL A 56 0.79 3.71 3.38
N THR A 57 1.60 4.42 4.16
CA THR A 57 2.58 3.78 5.05
C THR A 57 2.58 4.34 6.47
N ASN A 58 2.76 3.45 7.47
CA ASN A 58 3.02 3.81 8.85
C ASN A 58 4.52 3.84 9.12
N GLN A 59 5.03 4.98 9.60
CA GLN A 59 6.44 5.18 9.92
C GLN A 59 6.62 5.65 11.39
N PRO A 60 6.26 4.80 12.39
CA PRO A 60 6.25 5.19 13.80
C PRO A 60 7.62 5.44 14.39
N ASP A 61 8.68 4.96 13.74
CA ASP A 61 10.05 5.12 14.22
C ASP A 61 10.47 6.60 14.26
N VAL A 62 9.75 7.47 13.53
CA VAL A 62 9.93 8.94 13.63
C VAL A 62 9.42 9.44 14.98
N ALA A 63 8.19 9.10 15.39
CA ALA A 63 7.66 9.49 16.70
C ALA A 63 8.49 8.92 17.87
N ARG A 64 9.03 7.70 17.67
CA ARG A 64 9.90 7.02 18.66
C ARG A 64 11.31 7.58 18.73
N GLY A 65 11.69 8.51 17.84
CA GLY A 65 13.06 9.03 17.74
C GLY A 65 14.10 8.01 17.22
N ALA A 66 13.63 6.87 16.69
CA ALA A 66 14.49 5.81 16.13
C ALA A 66 14.86 6.06 14.66
N GLN A 67 14.11 6.94 13.98
CA GLN A 67 14.38 7.37 12.59
C GLN A 67 14.12 8.88 12.46
N ARG A 68 14.89 9.53 11.62
CA ARG A 68 14.70 10.96 11.31
C ARG A 68 13.68 11.13 10.19
N MET A 69 12.78 12.10 10.34
CA MET A 69 11.74 12.40 9.34
C MET A 69 12.37 12.71 7.97
N GLU A 70 13.43 13.52 7.94
CA GLU A 70 14.10 13.90 6.69
C GLU A 70 14.63 12.71 5.92
N ILE A 71 15.07 11.64 6.61
CA ILE A 71 15.53 10.41 5.96
C ILE A 71 14.34 9.67 5.35
N VAL A 72 13.22 9.58 6.07
CA VAL A 72 12.00 8.95 5.52
C VAL A 72 11.51 9.71 4.29
N GLU A 73 11.55 11.04 4.30
CA GLU A 73 11.18 11.88 3.16
C GLU A 73 12.13 11.69 1.96
N GLN A 74 13.44 11.57 2.20
CA GLN A 74 14.42 11.23 1.15
C GLN A 74 14.16 9.85 0.53
N ILE A 75 13.81 8.85 1.36
CA ILE A 75 13.39 7.53 0.88
C ILE A 75 12.16 7.66 -0.02
N HIS A 76 11.14 8.40 0.43
CA HIS A 76 9.91 8.61 -0.35
C HIS A 76 10.19 9.34 -1.67
N ALA A 77 11.01 10.38 -1.65
CA ALA A 77 11.42 11.09 -2.88
C ALA A 77 12.12 10.17 -3.88
N SER A 78 13.04 9.31 -3.39
CA SER A 78 13.72 8.30 -4.22
C SER A 78 12.74 7.31 -4.84
N LEU A 79 11.74 6.85 -4.09
CA LEU A 79 10.71 5.94 -4.61
C LEU A 79 9.85 6.61 -5.70
N ILE A 80 9.42 7.85 -5.50
CA ILE A 80 8.64 8.62 -6.49
C ILE A 80 9.44 8.85 -7.78
N GLN A 81 10.77 9.07 -7.69
CA GLN A 81 11.61 9.22 -8.87
C GLN A 81 11.80 7.92 -9.67
N ARG A 82 11.76 6.77 -8.98
CA ARG A 82 12.06 5.45 -9.58
C ARG A 82 10.83 4.69 -10.06
N LEU A 83 9.64 5.04 -9.53
CA LEU A 83 8.40 4.28 -9.70
C LEU A 83 7.26 5.21 -10.16
N PRO A 84 6.32 4.73 -10.99
CA PRO A 84 5.17 5.50 -11.44
C PRO A 84 4.09 5.62 -10.34
N LEU A 85 4.47 6.22 -9.21
CA LEU A 85 3.58 6.47 -8.09
C LEU A 85 2.86 7.81 -8.26
N GLN A 86 1.55 7.85 -7.98
CA GLN A 86 0.78 9.09 -7.91
C GLN A 86 1.16 9.93 -6.69
N GLY A 87 1.57 9.26 -5.61
CA GLY A 87 2.02 9.89 -4.38
C GLY A 87 2.22 8.91 -3.24
N ILE A 88 2.68 9.45 -2.12
CA ILE A 88 2.86 8.73 -0.86
C ILE A 88 2.14 9.51 0.24
N VAL A 89 1.31 8.84 1.03
CA VAL A 89 0.68 9.36 2.25
C VAL A 89 1.24 8.60 3.44
N VAL A 90 1.71 9.31 4.45
CA VAL A 90 2.47 8.72 5.55
C VAL A 90 1.90 9.12 6.90
N CYS A 91 1.83 8.16 7.82
CA CYS A 91 1.57 8.39 9.23
C CYS A 91 2.87 8.25 10.02
N TYR A 92 3.29 9.30 10.69
CA TYR A 92 4.48 9.31 11.55
C TYR A 92 4.17 9.00 13.03
N HIS A 93 2.89 8.92 13.40
CA HIS A 93 2.46 8.69 14.78
C HIS A 93 2.76 7.28 15.27
N ASP A 94 2.96 7.14 16.59
CA ASP A 94 3.03 5.83 17.25
C ASP A 94 1.64 5.34 17.71
N ASP A 95 1.57 4.13 18.23
CA ASP A 95 0.31 3.55 18.72
C ASP A 95 -0.29 4.35 19.90
N SER A 96 0.57 5.00 20.74
CA SER A 96 0.15 5.85 21.86
C SER A 96 -0.55 7.14 21.47
N ASP A 97 -0.34 7.62 20.22
CA ASP A 97 -0.90 8.89 19.74
C ASP A 97 -2.40 8.80 19.42
N ASN A 98 -2.96 7.60 19.31
CA ASN A 98 -4.37 7.33 19.01
C ASN A 98 -4.91 8.17 17.83
N CYS A 99 -4.09 8.39 16.81
CA CYS A 99 -4.47 9.19 15.63
C CYS A 99 -5.39 8.41 14.69
N SER A 100 -6.17 9.13 13.89
CA SER A 100 -7.08 8.55 12.90
C SER A 100 -6.39 8.09 11.60
N CYS A 101 -5.10 8.44 11.41
CA CYS A 101 -4.39 8.12 10.16
C CYS A 101 -3.60 6.81 10.22
N ARG A 102 -3.12 6.38 11.41
CA ARG A 102 -2.31 5.18 11.55
C ARG A 102 -3.13 3.91 11.29
N LYS A 103 -2.75 3.12 10.29
CA LYS A 103 -3.35 1.81 10.04
C LYS A 103 -3.28 0.96 11.32
N PRO A 104 -4.37 0.31 11.79
CA PRO A 104 -5.56 -0.08 11.03
C PRO A 104 -6.65 0.98 10.86
N GLU A 105 -6.45 2.24 11.27
CA GLU A 105 -7.41 3.29 10.95
C GLU A 105 -7.31 3.68 9.47
N PRO A 106 -8.44 4.05 8.81
CA PRO A 106 -8.50 4.27 7.37
C PRO A 106 -8.00 5.65 6.93
N GLY A 107 -7.55 6.50 7.84
CA GLY A 107 -7.32 7.93 7.60
C GLY A 107 -6.38 8.23 6.45
N LEU A 108 -5.30 7.43 6.24
CA LEU A 108 -4.40 7.62 5.09
C LEU A 108 -5.12 7.40 3.74
N LEU A 109 -6.00 6.39 3.67
CA LEU A 109 -6.78 6.11 2.46
C LEU A 109 -7.82 7.19 2.21
N LEU A 110 -8.47 7.67 3.28
CA LEU A 110 -9.47 8.75 3.20
C LEU A 110 -8.82 10.08 2.78
N GLU A 111 -7.64 10.40 3.31
CA GLU A 111 -6.84 11.56 2.91
C GLU A 111 -6.48 11.51 1.42
N ALA A 112 -5.95 10.37 0.98
CA ALA A 112 -5.62 10.16 -0.42
C ALA A 112 -6.87 10.26 -1.32
N ALA A 113 -8.00 9.70 -0.89
CA ALA A 113 -9.25 9.76 -1.63
C ALA A 113 -9.75 11.20 -1.80
N ALA A 114 -9.66 12.02 -0.75
CA ALA A 114 -10.00 13.43 -0.81
C ALA A 114 -9.04 14.21 -1.74
N ARG A 115 -7.73 13.96 -1.61
CA ARG A 115 -6.68 14.67 -2.36
C ARG A 115 -6.74 14.41 -3.87
N TRP A 116 -7.01 13.18 -4.28
CA TRP A 116 -6.97 12.78 -5.70
C TRP A 116 -8.33 12.39 -6.28
N SER A 117 -9.43 12.65 -5.56
CA SER A 117 -10.81 12.32 -5.96
C SER A 117 -10.97 10.84 -6.29
N ILE A 118 -10.54 9.97 -5.37
CA ILE A 118 -10.59 8.51 -5.53
C ILE A 118 -11.95 7.96 -5.11
N ASP A 119 -12.40 6.95 -5.83
CA ASP A 119 -13.53 6.08 -5.51
C ASP A 119 -13.01 4.86 -4.74
N LEU A 120 -13.20 4.85 -3.43
CA LEU A 120 -12.65 3.82 -2.55
C LEU A 120 -13.29 2.45 -2.78
N GLU A 121 -14.59 2.39 -3.06
CA GLU A 121 -15.32 1.13 -3.31
C GLU A 121 -14.84 0.42 -4.60
N ARG A 122 -14.27 1.18 -5.53
CA ARG A 122 -13.70 0.68 -6.77
C ARG A 122 -12.17 0.62 -6.75
N SER A 123 -11.58 0.75 -5.55
CA SER A 123 -10.15 0.76 -5.32
C SER A 123 -9.69 -0.47 -4.54
N PHE A 124 -8.39 -0.65 -4.47
CA PHE A 124 -7.75 -1.82 -3.88
C PHE A 124 -6.77 -1.39 -2.80
N MET A 125 -6.65 -2.17 -1.72
CA MET A 125 -5.59 -2.03 -0.72
C MET A 125 -4.76 -3.31 -0.69
N ILE A 126 -3.46 -3.19 -0.94
CA ILE A 126 -2.50 -4.30 -0.94
C ILE A 126 -1.48 -4.04 0.17
N GLY A 127 -1.40 -4.94 1.13
CA GLY A 127 -0.48 -4.87 2.24
C GLY A 127 0.07 -6.24 2.63
N ASP A 128 1.04 -6.27 3.53
CA ASP A 128 1.64 -7.50 4.05
C ASP A 128 1.30 -7.75 5.53
N ARG A 129 0.44 -6.87 6.11
CA ARG A 129 0.03 -6.95 7.52
C ARG A 129 -1.49 -6.84 7.67
N TRP A 130 -2.00 -7.43 8.75
CA TRP A 130 -3.41 -7.33 9.11
C TRP A 130 -3.92 -5.87 9.21
N LYS A 131 -3.04 -4.93 9.66
CA LYS A 131 -3.37 -3.50 9.76
C LYS A 131 -3.70 -2.87 8.41
N ASP A 132 -3.07 -3.34 7.35
CA ASP A 132 -3.33 -2.88 5.98
C ASP A 132 -4.70 -3.34 5.51
N VAL A 133 -4.98 -4.63 5.70
CA VAL A 133 -6.26 -5.25 5.35
C VAL A 133 -7.39 -4.56 6.08
N GLU A 134 -7.25 -4.35 7.38
CA GLU A 134 -8.30 -3.73 8.20
C GLU A 134 -8.51 -2.26 7.81
N ALA A 135 -7.45 -1.49 7.52
CA ALA A 135 -7.57 -0.13 7.02
C ALA A 135 -8.28 -0.08 5.66
N GLY A 136 -7.92 -0.98 4.73
CA GLY A 136 -8.58 -1.12 3.43
C GLY A 136 -10.07 -1.46 3.57
N ARG A 137 -10.40 -2.44 4.41
CA ARG A 137 -11.78 -2.86 4.70
C ARG A 137 -12.62 -1.71 5.28
N ARG A 138 -12.10 -0.97 6.25
CA ARG A 138 -12.76 0.20 6.84
C ARG A 138 -12.95 1.34 5.84
N ALA A 139 -12.05 1.46 4.88
CA ALA A 139 -12.16 2.44 3.81
C ALA A 139 -13.11 2.00 2.67
N GLY A 140 -13.57 0.75 2.65
CA GLY A 140 -14.44 0.20 1.60
C GLY A 140 -13.70 -0.32 0.36
N CYS A 141 -12.37 -0.52 0.45
CA CYS A 141 -11.57 -1.06 -0.65
C CYS A 141 -11.61 -2.59 -0.69
N THR A 142 -11.41 -3.17 -1.87
CA THR A 142 -11.05 -4.59 -2.00
C THR A 142 -9.64 -4.80 -1.46
N THR A 143 -9.46 -5.82 -0.60
CA THR A 143 -8.24 -6.01 0.19
C THR A 143 -7.43 -7.22 -0.25
N PHE A 144 -6.11 -7.04 -0.27
CA PHE A 144 -5.13 -8.10 -0.56
C PHE A 144 -4.13 -8.19 0.58
N LEU A 145 -3.92 -9.41 1.08
CA LEU A 145 -2.83 -9.72 2.00
C LEU A 145 -1.71 -10.44 1.24
N ILE A 146 -0.53 -9.83 1.19
CA ILE A 146 0.68 -10.53 0.75
C ILE A 146 1.21 -11.33 1.93
N GLU A 147 1.18 -12.65 1.83
CA GLU A 147 1.65 -13.53 2.88
C GLU A 147 3.17 -13.40 3.06
N ARG A 148 3.58 -13.15 4.31
CA ARG A 148 4.98 -13.07 4.72
C ARG A 148 5.22 -14.03 5.89
N THR A 149 6.46 -14.46 6.04
CA THR A 149 6.89 -15.34 7.14
C THR A 149 6.97 -14.63 8.49
N TYR A 150 6.46 -13.39 8.59
CA TYR A 150 6.41 -12.67 9.86
C TYR A 150 5.38 -13.32 10.78
N SER A 151 5.76 -13.52 12.04
CA SER A 151 4.84 -13.97 13.07
C SER A 151 3.92 -12.80 13.48
N GLU A 152 2.77 -12.67 12.85
CA GLU A 152 1.69 -11.81 13.33
C GLU A 152 0.71 -12.66 14.17
N LYS A 153 0.32 -12.13 15.34
CA LYS A 153 -0.62 -12.80 16.24
C LYS A 153 -2.07 -12.61 15.78
N GLU A 154 -2.35 -11.49 15.14
CA GLU A 154 -3.67 -11.13 14.67
C GLU A 154 -3.97 -11.79 13.33
N ARG A 155 -5.09 -12.50 13.30
CA ARG A 155 -5.64 -13.03 12.05
C ARG A 155 -6.58 -12.00 11.43
N CYS A 156 -6.41 -11.73 10.14
CA CYS A 156 -7.35 -10.91 9.37
C CYS A 156 -7.95 -11.73 8.24
N VAL A 157 -9.12 -11.30 7.77
CA VAL A 157 -9.76 -11.87 6.58
C VAL A 157 -9.64 -10.82 5.48
N ALA A 158 -8.72 -11.06 4.55
CA ALA A 158 -8.61 -10.30 3.31
C ALA A 158 -9.52 -10.92 2.23
N ASP A 159 -9.94 -10.11 1.24
CA ASP A 159 -10.67 -10.64 0.08
C ASP A 159 -9.79 -11.59 -0.73
N TYR A 160 -8.46 -11.34 -0.74
CA TYR A 160 -7.47 -12.17 -1.42
C TYR A 160 -6.20 -12.34 -0.57
N CYS A 161 -5.71 -13.57 -0.43
CA CYS A 161 -4.38 -13.88 0.08
C CYS A 161 -3.48 -14.26 -1.10
N VAL A 162 -2.32 -13.64 -1.20
CA VAL A 162 -1.39 -13.77 -2.34
C VAL A 162 0.06 -13.83 -1.87
N GLU A 163 0.94 -14.37 -2.70
CA GLU A 163 2.37 -14.50 -2.37
C GLU A 163 3.20 -13.25 -2.73
N SER A 164 2.69 -12.39 -3.63
CA SER A 164 3.44 -11.26 -4.15
C SER A 164 2.56 -10.17 -4.74
N LEU A 165 3.14 -8.96 -4.94
CA LEU A 165 2.50 -7.89 -5.68
C LEU A 165 2.21 -8.29 -7.13
N VAL A 166 3.02 -9.17 -7.72
CA VAL A 166 2.80 -9.68 -9.09
C VAL A 166 1.46 -10.42 -9.15
N GLN A 167 1.25 -11.38 -8.25
CA GLN A 167 0.00 -12.13 -8.19
C GLN A 167 -1.21 -11.25 -7.87
N ALA A 168 -1.07 -10.30 -6.93
CA ALA A 168 -2.12 -9.32 -6.65
C ALA A 168 -2.49 -8.51 -7.90
N THR A 169 -1.48 -8.05 -8.65
CA THR A 169 -1.68 -7.29 -9.90
C THR A 169 -2.43 -8.10 -10.95
N GLU A 170 -2.12 -9.38 -11.11
CA GLU A 170 -2.82 -10.28 -12.06
C GLU A 170 -4.31 -10.40 -11.71
N ILE A 171 -4.64 -10.55 -10.44
CA ILE A 171 -6.04 -10.60 -9.97
C ILE A 171 -6.75 -9.27 -10.23
N VAL A 172 -6.11 -8.13 -9.91
CA VAL A 172 -6.66 -6.79 -10.19
C VAL A 172 -6.95 -6.60 -11.67
N VAL A 173 -6.02 -7.00 -12.55
CA VAL A 173 -6.20 -6.95 -14.01
C VAL A 173 -7.41 -7.77 -14.45
N GLY A 174 -7.52 -9.00 -13.97
CA GLY A 174 -8.65 -9.89 -14.29
C GLY A 174 -10.00 -9.30 -13.86
N ARG A 175 -10.08 -8.74 -12.65
CA ARG A 175 -11.32 -8.08 -12.16
C ARG A 175 -11.73 -6.88 -13.01
N ILE A 176 -10.76 -6.06 -13.44
CA ILE A 176 -11.05 -4.89 -14.26
C ILE A 176 -11.55 -5.32 -15.64
N ALA A 177 -10.97 -6.35 -16.24
CA ALA A 177 -11.40 -6.89 -17.52
C ALA A 177 -12.84 -7.43 -17.47
N GLN A 178 -13.19 -8.16 -16.40
CA GLN A 178 -14.56 -8.67 -16.19
C GLN A 178 -15.58 -7.54 -16.05
N ALA A 179 -15.31 -6.54 -15.22
CA ALA A 179 -16.19 -5.38 -15.03
C ALA A 179 -16.43 -4.58 -16.32
N SER A 180 -15.45 -4.59 -17.25
CA SER A 180 -15.59 -3.93 -18.56
C SER A 180 -16.51 -4.70 -19.52
N HIS A 181 -16.61 -6.03 -19.38
CA HIS A 181 -17.49 -6.89 -20.20
C HIS A 181 -18.94 -6.85 -19.75
N GLU A 182 -19.19 -6.78 -18.44
CA GLU A 182 -20.55 -6.69 -17.88
C GLU A 182 -21.23 -5.37 -18.24
N GLY A 183 -20.49 -4.25 -18.28
CA GLY A 183 -21.03 -2.94 -18.65
C GLY A 183 -21.35 -2.76 -20.15
N THR A 184 -21.01 -3.72 -21.00
CA THR A 184 -21.28 -3.66 -22.46
C THR A 184 -22.50 -4.49 -22.87
N GLN A 185 -23.07 -5.28 -21.98
CA GLN A 185 -24.25 -6.14 -22.27
C GLN A 185 -25.61 -5.44 -21.93
N ASP A 186 -25.58 -4.31 -21.24
CA ASP A 186 -26.79 -3.56 -20.82
C ASP A 186 -27.07 -2.29 -21.66
N GLN A 187 -26.59 -2.23 -22.92
CA GLN A 187 -26.96 -1.13 -23.86
C GLN A 187 -27.71 -1.62 -25.08
#